data_8f99b7784cde0efeee1e377b12ef9fff
#
_entry.id   8f99b7784cde0efeee1e377b12ef9fff
#
_cell.length_a   1.000
_cell.length_b   1.000
_cell.length_c   1.000
_cell.angle_alpha   90.00
_cell.angle_beta   90.00
_cell.angle_gamma   90.00
#
_symmetry.space_group_name_H-M   'P 1'
#
loop_
_entity.id
_entity.type
_entity.pdbx_description
1 polymer ?
#
loop_
_entity_poly.entity_id
_entity_poly.type
_entity_poly.pdbx_seq_one_letter_code
_entity_poly.pdbx_strand_id
1 'polypeptide(L)'
;MNCVYRLVAPRVFEPVQVDVAVGGGQVLVRPTHLSICNADMRYYRGSRSAEVLEKKLPMALIHEGIGTVLYCPSGQFQRGQRVVMLPNAPCEENPNIAENYLRSSKFCGSGFDGFMQETMVLPESRLVALPDCLEDEIAAFTELVSVGVHAVKRFDSIAHGGREAIGVWGDGSLGFIVSLILKTMFPQAKVYVFGRSGSKLSDITFADGTYLT
;
A
#
# COMPACT_ATOMS: atom_id res chain seq x y z
N MET A 1 -22.40 -13.53 -4.38
CA MET A 1 -22.54 -12.08 -4.12
C MET A 1 -21.46 -11.66 -3.15
N ASN A 2 -20.91 -10.46 -3.29
CA ASN A 2 -19.88 -9.85 -2.46
C ASN A 2 -20.37 -8.48 -2.00
N CYS A 3 -20.16 -8.11 -0.76
CA CYS A 3 -20.46 -6.79 -0.24
C CYS A 3 -19.22 -5.89 -0.39
N VAL A 4 -19.38 -4.77 -1.08
CA VAL A 4 -18.35 -3.74 -1.29
C VAL A 4 -18.79 -2.47 -0.56
N TYR A 5 -17.95 -1.95 0.33
CA TYR A 5 -18.24 -0.73 1.09
C TYR A 5 -17.68 0.48 0.36
N ARG A 6 -18.50 1.14 -0.46
CA ARG A 6 -18.08 2.29 -1.26
C ARG A 6 -18.26 3.60 -0.54
N LEU A 7 -17.23 4.43 -0.55
CA LEU A 7 -17.37 5.85 -0.23
C LEU A 7 -18.13 6.52 -1.37
N VAL A 8 -19.35 6.96 -1.13
CA VAL A 8 -20.21 7.60 -2.13
C VAL A 8 -20.12 9.13 -2.07
N ALA A 9 -19.82 9.66 -0.91
CA ALA A 9 -19.54 11.07 -0.65
C ALA A 9 -18.59 11.18 0.54
N PRO A 10 -17.91 12.30 0.76
CA PRO A 10 -17.06 12.46 1.94
C PRO A 10 -17.76 12.04 3.23
N ARG A 11 -17.15 11.12 3.98
CA ARG A 11 -17.63 10.51 5.23
C ARG A 11 -18.87 9.63 5.10
N VAL A 12 -19.35 9.33 3.89
CA VAL A 12 -20.54 8.51 3.67
C VAL A 12 -20.17 7.24 2.93
N PHE A 13 -20.30 6.10 3.61
CA PHE A 13 -20.14 4.78 3.03
C PHE A 13 -21.49 4.11 2.80
N GLU A 14 -21.60 3.41 1.66
CA GLU A 14 -22.77 2.57 1.34
C GLU A 14 -22.31 1.16 0.99
N PRO A 15 -22.95 0.12 1.55
CA PRO A 15 -22.71 -1.26 1.13
C PRO A 15 -23.40 -1.52 -0.22
N VAL A 16 -22.66 -2.07 -1.16
CA VAL A 16 -23.15 -2.44 -2.50
C VAL A 16 -22.93 -3.91 -2.72
N GLN A 17 -23.97 -4.63 -3.14
CA GLN A 17 -23.84 -6.04 -3.52
C GLN A 17 -23.38 -6.15 -4.96
N VAL A 18 -22.32 -6.94 -5.19
CA VAL A 18 -21.70 -7.15 -6.49
C VAL A 18 -21.61 -8.65 -6.74
N ASP A 19 -21.97 -9.08 -7.95
CA ASP A 19 -21.74 -10.47 -8.33
C ASP A 19 -20.25 -10.72 -8.56
N VAL A 20 -19.80 -11.86 -8.05
CA VAL A 20 -18.39 -12.26 -8.12
C VAL A 20 -18.29 -13.59 -8.87
N ALA A 21 -17.49 -13.60 -9.90
CA ALA A 21 -17.07 -14.81 -10.61
C ALA A 21 -15.54 -14.91 -10.59
N VAL A 22 -15.02 -16.10 -10.39
CA VAL A 22 -13.57 -16.38 -10.38
C VAL A 22 -13.23 -17.12 -11.66
N GLY A 23 -12.46 -16.50 -12.53
CA GLY A 23 -11.97 -17.08 -13.78
C GLY A 23 -10.60 -17.77 -13.61
N GLY A 24 -10.11 -18.34 -14.72
CA GLY A 24 -8.74 -18.87 -14.76
C GLY A 24 -7.71 -17.79 -14.46
N GLY A 25 -6.66 -18.13 -13.70
CA GLY A 25 -5.60 -17.19 -13.29
C GLY A 25 -6.03 -16.13 -12.27
N GLN A 26 -7.19 -16.33 -11.61
CA GLN A 26 -7.71 -15.45 -10.58
C GLN A 26 -7.89 -16.21 -9.26
N VAL A 27 -7.85 -15.49 -8.17
CA VAL A 27 -8.00 -16.00 -6.81
C VAL A 27 -9.06 -15.21 -6.07
N LEU A 28 -9.93 -15.91 -5.35
CA LEU A 28 -10.85 -15.31 -4.40
C LEU A 28 -10.15 -15.18 -3.05
N VAL A 29 -10.04 -13.96 -2.56
CA VAL A 29 -9.38 -13.62 -1.31
C VAL A 29 -10.36 -12.92 -0.38
N ARG A 30 -10.29 -13.22 0.91
CA ARG A 30 -10.94 -12.44 1.96
C ARG A 30 -9.92 -11.49 2.59
N PRO A 31 -10.06 -10.16 2.45
CA PRO A 31 -9.26 -9.20 3.21
C PRO A 31 -9.41 -9.46 4.72
N THR A 32 -8.31 -9.46 5.47
CA THR A 32 -8.31 -9.73 6.92
C THR A 32 -7.77 -8.56 7.72
N HIS A 33 -6.63 -8.01 7.31
CA HIS A 33 -6.00 -6.86 7.96
C HIS A 33 -5.70 -5.79 6.92
N LEU A 34 -6.19 -4.60 7.15
CA LEU A 34 -6.11 -3.47 6.24
C LEU A 34 -5.45 -2.29 6.93
N SER A 35 -4.58 -1.59 6.23
CA SER A 35 -3.96 -0.34 6.68
C SER A 35 -4.62 0.86 6.01
N ILE A 36 -4.80 1.94 6.76
CA ILE A 36 -5.38 3.19 6.26
C ILE A 36 -4.28 4.15 5.86
N CYS A 37 -4.15 4.40 4.57
CA CYS A 37 -3.23 5.39 4.04
C CYS A 37 -3.76 6.82 4.18
N ASN A 38 -2.86 7.80 4.22
CA ASN A 38 -3.28 9.21 4.18
C ASN A 38 -4.03 9.57 2.88
N ALA A 39 -3.81 8.83 1.79
CA ALA A 39 -4.57 8.97 0.55
C ALA A 39 -6.05 8.65 0.77
N ASP A 40 -6.38 7.57 1.51
CA ASP A 40 -7.74 7.20 1.87
C ASP A 40 -8.39 8.27 2.75
N MET A 41 -7.65 8.78 3.74
CA MET A 41 -8.12 9.85 4.61
C MET A 41 -8.45 11.13 3.85
N ARG A 42 -7.72 11.44 2.77
CA ARG A 42 -8.02 12.61 1.92
C ARG A 42 -9.31 12.44 1.13
N TYR A 43 -9.64 11.24 0.66
CA TYR A 43 -10.95 10.94 0.06
C TYR A 43 -12.06 10.98 1.10
N TYR A 44 -11.87 10.27 2.21
CA TYR A 44 -12.84 10.22 3.29
C TYR A 44 -13.22 11.61 3.83
N ARG A 45 -12.24 12.49 4.04
CA ARG A 45 -12.47 13.86 4.54
C ARG A 45 -12.94 14.84 3.47
N GLY A 46 -12.96 14.46 2.19
CA GLY A 46 -13.26 15.39 1.10
C GLY A 46 -12.15 16.42 0.86
N SER A 47 -10.90 16.10 1.22
CA SER A 47 -9.73 17.00 1.06
C SER A 47 -9.07 16.90 -0.33
N ARG A 48 -9.74 16.31 -1.30
CA ARG A 48 -9.41 16.35 -2.73
C ARG A 48 -10.22 17.46 -3.41
N SER A 49 -9.80 17.91 -4.59
CA SER A 49 -10.61 18.86 -5.36
C SER A 49 -11.97 18.23 -5.74
N ALA A 50 -13.00 19.06 -5.90
CA ALA A 50 -14.34 18.61 -6.28
C ALA A 50 -14.31 17.76 -7.56
N GLU A 51 -13.56 18.19 -8.57
CA GLU A 51 -13.36 17.47 -9.85
C GLU A 51 -12.79 16.04 -9.63
N VAL A 52 -11.81 15.90 -8.73
CA VAL A 52 -11.22 14.58 -8.42
C VAL A 52 -12.20 13.70 -7.68
N LEU A 53 -12.99 14.26 -6.75
CA LEU A 53 -14.01 13.50 -6.02
C LEU A 53 -15.11 13.02 -6.97
N GLU A 54 -15.65 13.90 -7.82
CA GLU A 54 -16.66 13.57 -8.81
C GLU A 54 -16.21 12.49 -9.79
N LYS A 55 -14.96 12.56 -10.26
CA LYS A 55 -14.39 11.59 -11.20
C LYS A 55 -14.14 10.22 -10.58
N LYS A 56 -13.84 10.15 -9.27
CA LYS A 56 -13.32 8.93 -8.65
C LYS A 56 -14.30 8.23 -7.72
N LEU A 57 -15.27 8.94 -7.16
CA LEU A 57 -16.33 8.34 -6.35
C LEU A 57 -17.53 7.93 -7.23
N PRO A 58 -18.29 6.89 -6.87
CA PRO A 58 -18.12 6.05 -5.68
C PRO A 58 -17.03 5.00 -5.86
N MET A 59 -16.29 4.68 -4.80
CA MET A 59 -15.31 3.57 -4.77
C MET A 59 -15.09 3.06 -3.36
N ALA A 60 -14.75 1.77 -3.21
CA ALA A 60 -14.19 1.26 -1.97
C ALA A 60 -12.78 1.82 -1.78
N LEU A 61 -12.46 2.25 -0.56
CA LEU A 61 -11.14 2.73 -0.20
C LEU A 61 -10.18 1.57 0.09
N ILE A 62 -8.97 1.92 0.51
CA ILE A 62 -7.91 1.06 1.01
C ILE A 62 -7.23 0.26 -0.11
N HIS A 63 -5.91 0.34 -0.08
CA HIS A 63 -5.00 -0.32 -1.03
C HIS A 63 -3.82 -1.01 -0.34
N GLU A 64 -3.79 -0.97 0.97
CA GLU A 64 -2.78 -1.63 1.81
C GLU A 64 -3.44 -2.73 2.61
N GLY A 65 -2.92 -3.97 2.53
CA GLY A 65 -3.49 -5.04 3.33
C GLY A 65 -3.12 -6.43 2.89
N ILE A 66 -3.54 -7.35 3.74
CA ILE A 66 -3.39 -8.79 3.55
C ILE A 66 -4.76 -9.46 3.57
N GLY A 67 -4.80 -10.68 3.08
CA GLY A 67 -6.00 -11.50 3.09
C GLY A 67 -5.71 -12.98 3.15
N THR A 68 -6.78 -13.75 3.23
CA THR A 68 -6.75 -15.21 3.23
C THR A 68 -7.40 -15.73 1.95
N VAL A 69 -6.72 -16.65 1.28
CA VAL A 69 -7.22 -17.30 0.07
C VAL A 69 -8.44 -18.16 0.40
N LEU A 70 -9.54 -17.93 -0.28
CA LEU A 70 -10.76 -18.74 -0.18
C LEU A 70 -10.84 -19.79 -1.29
N TYR A 71 -10.43 -19.41 -2.52
CA TYR A 71 -10.48 -20.28 -3.68
C TYR A 71 -9.47 -19.85 -4.74
N CYS A 72 -8.73 -20.81 -5.30
CA CYS A 72 -7.76 -20.62 -6.38
C CYS A 72 -7.89 -21.79 -7.37
N PRO A 73 -8.50 -21.59 -8.56
CA PRO A 73 -8.75 -22.66 -9.51
C PRO A 73 -7.49 -23.37 -10.02
N SER A 74 -6.38 -22.66 -10.16
CA SER A 74 -5.09 -23.21 -10.63
C SER A 74 -4.37 -24.06 -9.58
N GLY A 75 -4.70 -23.87 -8.30
CA GLY A 75 -3.97 -24.50 -7.18
C GLY A 75 -2.64 -23.81 -6.83
N GLN A 76 -2.29 -22.68 -7.45
CA GLN A 76 -1.07 -21.92 -7.11
C GLN A 76 -1.07 -21.45 -5.64
N PHE A 77 -2.23 -21.11 -5.11
CA PHE A 77 -2.42 -20.77 -3.72
C PHE A 77 -3.38 -21.76 -3.06
N GLN A 78 -3.08 -22.15 -1.84
CA GLN A 78 -3.93 -23.06 -1.06
C GLN A 78 -5.03 -22.29 -0.33
N ARG A 79 -6.19 -22.92 -0.15
CA ARG A 79 -7.24 -22.36 0.70
C ARG A 79 -6.73 -22.19 2.14
N GLY A 80 -6.97 -21.02 2.70
CA GLY A 80 -6.48 -20.66 4.04
C GLY A 80 -5.09 -20.00 4.01
N GLN A 81 -4.39 -20.01 2.88
CA GLN A 81 -3.08 -19.38 2.77
C GLN A 81 -3.19 -17.87 2.94
N ARG A 82 -2.28 -17.27 3.72
CA ARG A 82 -2.18 -15.83 3.92
C ARG A 82 -1.40 -15.20 2.75
N VAL A 83 -1.91 -14.08 2.24
CA VAL A 83 -1.32 -13.39 1.09
C VAL A 83 -1.34 -11.88 1.27
N VAL A 84 -0.31 -11.21 0.77
CA VAL A 84 -0.34 -9.76 0.51
C VAL A 84 -1.10 -9.53 -0.77
N MET A 85 -1.97 -8.52 -0.77
CA MET A 85 -2.72 -8.08 -1.94
C MET A 85 -2.01 -6.87 -2.56
N LEU A 86 -1.61 -6.98 -3.84
CA LEU A 86 -0.95 -5.90 -4.57
C LEU A 86 -2.02 -5.01 -5.22
N PRO A 87 -2.04 -3.70 -4.91
CA PRO A 87 -3.10 -2.80 -5.38
C PRO A 87 -2.96 -2.37 -6.85
N ASN A 88 -1.76 -2.50 -7.43
CA ASN A 88 -1.51 -2.10 -8.81
C ASN A 88 -1.98 -3.20 -9.77
N ALA A 89 -2.79 -2.82 -10.76
CA ALA A 89 -3.30 -3.70 -11.80
C ALA A 89 -2.92 -3.13 -13.17
N PRO A 90 -1.76 -3.50 -13.73
CA PRO A 90 -1.34 -3.09 -15.06
C PRO A 90 -2.32 -3.66 -16.10
N CYS A 91 -2.62 -2.85 -17.13
CA CYS A 91 -3.49 -3.24 -18.23
C CYS A 91 -2.71 -3.56 -19.52
N GLU A 92 -1.40 -3.36 -19.50
CA GLU A 92 -0.49 -3.59 -20.63
C GLU A 92 0.91 -3.94 -20.13
N GLU A 93 1.73 -4.50 -20.99
CA GLU A 93 3.16 -4.71 -20.77
C GLU A 93 3.95 -3.70 -21.61
N ASN A 94 5.05 -3.20 -21.05
CA ASN A 94 5.95 -2.29 -21.76
C ASN A 94 7.42 -2.66 -21.42
N PRO A 95 8.27 -2.90 -22.43
CA PRO A 95 9.64 -3.35 -22.18
C PRO A 95 10.54 -2.27 -21.55
N ASN A 96 10.15 -1.00 -21.67
CA ASN A 96 10.96 0.14 -21.21
C ASN A 96 10.39 0.84 -19.97
N ILE A 97 9.12 0.59 -19.65
CA ILE A 97 8.41 1.26 -18.55
C ILE A 97 7.89 0.19 -17.60
N ALA A 98 8.34 0.23 -16.35
CA ALA A 98 7.84 -0.69 -15.33
C ALA A 98 6.33 -0.47 -15.09
N GLU A 99 5.61 -1.54 -14.83
CA GLU A 99 4.15 -1.58 -14.75
C GLU A 99 3.52 -0.53 -13.82
N ASN A 100 4.19 -0.20 -12.72
CA ASN A 100 3.76 0.82 -11.75
C ASN A 100 3.87 2.27 -12.27
N TYR A 101 4.53 2.50 -13.41
CA TYR A 101 4.64 3.81 -14.07
C TYR A 101 3.77 3.93 -15.32
N LEU A 102 3.10 2.86 -15.74
CA LEU A 102 2.21 2.88 -16.89
C LEU A 102 0.96 3.72 -16.57
N ARG A 103 0.61 4.63 -17.48
CA ARG A 103 -0.57 5.51 -17.32
C ARG A 103 -1.89 4.74 -17.37
N SER A 104 -1.92 3.61 -18.06
CA SER A 104 -3.08 2.71 -18.19
C SER A 104 -3.31 1.86 -16.94
N SER A 105 -2.32 1.72 -16.06
CA SER A 105 -2.45 0.89 -14.85
C SER A 105 -3.56 1.40 -13.95
N LYS A 106 -4.39 0.46 -13.49
CA LYS A 106 -5.39 0.70 -12.47
C LYS A 106 -4.76 0.56 -11.09
N PHE A 107 -5.29 1.30 -10.12
CA PHE A 107 -4.83 1.22 -8.75
C PHE A 107 -6.03 1.16 -7.80
N CYS A 108 -6.10 0.11 -6.98
CA CYS A 108 -7.17 -0.08 -6.01
C CYS A 108 -7.28 1.12 -5.05
N GLY A 109 -8.50 1.54 -4.72
CA GLY A 109 -8.74 2.71 -3.88
C GLY A 109 -8.37 4.05 -4.53
N SER A 110 -8.17 4.08 -5.88
CA SER A 110 -7.90 5.33 -6.63
C SER A 110 -8.72 5.44 -7.92
N GLY A 111 -10.04 5.45 -7.78
CA GLY A 111 -11.01 5.47 -8.89
C GLY A 111 -11.46 4.07 -9.33
N PHE A 112 -11.02 3.04 -8.62
CA PHE A 112 -11.47 1.66 -8.71
C PHE A 112 -11.63 1.14 -7.28
N ASP A 113 -12.53 0.16 -7.08
CA ASP A 113 -12.75 -0.40 -5.76
C ASP A 113 -11.45 -0.95 -5.16
N GLY A 114 -11.17 -0.51 -3.95
CA GLY A 114 -10.06 -0.96 -3.12
C GLY A 114 -10.44 -2.15 -2.25
N PHE A 115 -9.68 -2.38 -1.20
CA PHE A 115 -9.76 -3.58 -0.38
C PHE A 115 -10.89 -3.56 0.66
N MET A 116 -11.65 -2.48 0.77
CA MET A 116 -12.75 -2.35 1.72
C MET A 116 -13.99 -3.11 1.24
N GLN A 117 -13.90 -4.43 1.22
CA GLN A 117 -14.95 -5.36 0.80
C GLN A 117 -14.79 -6.73 1.47
N GLU A 118 -15.87 -7.51 1.49
CA GLU A 118 -15.90 -8.82 2.16
C GLU A 118 -14.98 -9.85 1.47
N THR A 119 -14.95 -9.83 0.14
CA THR A 119 -14.08 -10.68 -0.68
C THR A 119 -13.60 -9.92 -1.90
N MET A 120 -12.48 -10.33 -2.46
CA MET A 120 -11.91 -9.79 -3.69
C MET A 120 -11.53 -10.89 -4.66
N VAL A 121 -11.68 -10.62 -5.94
CA VAL A 121 -11.07 -11.43 -7.00
C VAL A 121 -9.88 -10.68 -7.56
N LEU A 122 -8.70 -11.27 -7.41
CA LEU A 122 -7.44 -10.70 -7.88
C LEU A 122 -6.73 -11.69 -8.81
N PRO A 123 -6.00 -11.19 -9.83
CA PRO A 123 -5.09 -12.05 -10.58
C PRO A 123 -4.06 -12.70 -9.66
N GLU A 124 -3.66 -13.92 -9.95
CA GLU A 124 -2.61 -14.65 -9.21
C GLU A 124 -1.31 -13.84 -9.10
N SER A 125 -0.95 -13.13 -10.17
CA SER A 125 0.22 -12.23 -10.21
C SER A 125 0.12 -11.02 -9.27
N ARG A 126 -1.03 -10.75 -8.68
CA ARG A 126 -1.27 -9.66 -7.71
C ARG A 126 -1.32 -10.16 -6.28
N LEU A 127 -0.85 -11.37 -6.02
CA LEU A 127 -0.79 -11.97 -4.70
C LEU A 127 0.64 -12.44 -4.40
N VAL A 128 1.07 -12.21 -3.18
CA VAL A 128 2.34 -12.72 -2.65
C VAL A 128 2.06 -13.50 -1.37
N ALA A 129 2.52 -14.75 -1.33
CA ALA A 129 2.39 -15.57 -0.13
C ALA A 129 3.14 -14.95 1.05
N LEU A 130 2.49 -14.88 2.20
CA LEU A 130 3.11 -14.42 3.44
C LEU A 130 3.85 -15.56 4.13
N PRO A 131 5.07 -15.33 4.66
CA PRO A 131 5.72 -16.28 5.54
C PRO A 131 4.96 -16.42 6.87
N ASP A 132 4.96 -17.62 7.43
CA ASP A 132 4.23 -17.92 8.67
C ASP A 132 4.73 -17.14 9.90
N CYS A 133 6.01 -16.75 9.89
CA CYS A 133 6.64 -16.00 10.98
C CYS A 133 6.25 -14.51 11.04
N LEU A 134 5.56 -13.98 10.03
CA LEU A 134 5.17 -12.57 10.00
C LEU A 134 3.77 -12.38 10.59
N GLU A 135 3.65 -11.53 11.59
CA GLU A 135 2.38 -11.16 12.21
C GLU A 135 1.47 -10.38 11.25
N ASP A 136 0.19 -10.61 11.31
CA ASP A 136 -0.79 -10.05 10.37
C ASP A 136 -0.86 -8.53 10.45
N GLU A 137 -0.79 -7.96 11.65
CA GLU A 137 -0.81 -6.51 11.88
C GLU A 137 0.40 -5.82 11.25
N ILE A 138 1.57 -6.46 11.28
CA ILE A 138 2.78 -5.96 10.63
C ILE A 138 2.69 -6.16 9.11
N ALA A 139 2.22 -7.32 8.69
CA ALA A 139 2.09 -7.67 7.28
C ALA A 139 1.14 -6.74 6.50
N ALA A 140 0.12 -6.16 7.17
CA ALA A 140 -0.79 -5.20 6.58
C ALA A 140 -0.09 -3.94 6.02
N PHE A 141 1.11 -3.59 6.53
CA PHE A 141 1.92 -2.46 6.05
C PHE A 141 2.88 -2.81 4.89
N THR A 142 2.83 -4.01 4.34
CA THR A 142 3.78 -4.47 3.31
C THR A 142 3.77 -3.55 2.08
N GLU A 143 2.61 -3.02 1.68
CA GLU A 143 2.53 -2.06 0.56
C GLU A 143 3.35 -0.80 0.89
N LEU A 144 3.12 -0.16 2.02
CA LEU A 144 3.84 1.03 2.46
C LEU A 144 5.34 0.77 2.59
N VAL A 145 5.73 -0.39 3.13
CA VAL A 145 7.14 -0.82 3.19
C VAL A 145 7.73 -0.94 1.78
N SER A 146 6.98 -1.50 0.82
CA SER A 146 7.45 -1.63 -0.58
C SER A 146 7.69 -0.28 -1.24
N VAL A 147 6.85 0.72 -0.97
CA VAL A 147 7.04 2.11 -1.41
C VAL A 147 8.32 2.70 -0.81
N GLY A 148 8.55 2.47 0.50
CA GLY A 148 9.77 2.89 1.17
C GLY A 148 11.04 2.24 0.58
N VAL A 149 11.02 0.93 0.36
CA VAL A 149 12.12 0.19 -0.28
C VAL A 149 12.38 0.71 -1.69
N HIS A 150 11.33 0.97 -2.47
CA HIS A 150 11.47 1.54 -3.81
C HIS A 150 12.15 2.90 -3.77
N ALA A 151 11.72 3.79 -2.87
CA ALA A 151 12.32 5.12 -2.70
C ALA A 151 13.80 5.02 -2.32
N VAL A 152 14.16 4.16 -1.37
CA VAL A 152 15.55 3.98 -0.93
C VAL A 152 16.42 3.35 -2.03
N LYS A 153 15.92 2.37 -2.78
CA LYS A 153 16.64 1.80 -3.94
C LYS A 153 16.86 2.84 -5.05
N ARG A 154 15.86 3.70 -5.31
CA ARG A 154 16.02 4.81 -6.27
C ARG A 154 17.06 5.81 -5.77
N PHE A 155 17.00 6.22 -4.51
CA PHE A 155 18.02 7.05 -3.89
C PHE A 155 19.41 6.43 -4.07
N ASP A 156 19.59 5.16 -3.74
CA ASP A 156 20.88 4.46 -3.84
C ASP A 156 21.41 4.42 -5.26
N SER A 157 20.57 4.28 -6.26
CA SER A 157 20.96 4.21 -7.68
C SER A 157 21.37 5.55 -8.28
N ILE A 158 20.92 6.70 -7.73
CA ILE A 158 21.13 8.03 -8.32
C ILE A 158 22.02 8.95 -7.47
N ALA A 159 22.15 8.68 -6.18
CA ALA A 159 22.94 9.52 -5.28
C ALA A 159 24.45 9.18 -5.42
N HIS A 160 25.30 10.14 -5.05
CA HIS A 160 26.75 9.92 -4.99
C HIS A 160 27.13 8.81 -3.99
N GLY A 161 28.35 8.26 -4.07
CA GLY A 161 28.79 7.13 -3.26
C GLY A 161 28.93 7.38 -1.76
N GLY A 162 29.04 8.65 -1.32
CA GLY A 162 29.12 9.00 0.11
C GLY A 162 27.78 8.72 0.83
N ARG A 163 27.82 7.91 1.87
CA ARG A 163 26.66 7.51 2.70
C ARG A 163 26.91 7.73 4.18
N GLU A 164 27.74 8.73 4.52
CA GLU A 164 28.08 9.01 5.93
C GLU A 164 26.90 9.56 6.71
N ALA A 165 26.12 10.44 6.07
CA ALA A 165 24.92 11.04 6.65
C ALA A 165 23.80 11.16 5.63
N ILE A 166 22.58 10.79 6.02
CA ILE A 166 21.38 10.82 5.18
C ILE A 166 20.29 11.57 5.94
N GLY A 167 19.67 12.56 5.29
CA GLY A 167 18.54 13.32 5.83
C GLY A 167 17.21 12.86 5.24
N VAL A 168 16.20 12.69 6.10
CA VAL A 168 14.81 12.38 5.72
C VAL A 168 13.91 13.52 6.16
N TRP A 169 13.22 14.16 5.24
CA TRP A 169 12.23 15.20 5.53
C TRP A 169 10.82 14.63 5.50
N GLY A 170 10.24 14.45 6.68
CA GLY A 170 8.90 13.94 6.90
C GLY A 170 8.80 13.06 8.14
N ASP A 171 7.85 13.38 9.01
CA ASP A 171 7.55 12.70 10.27
C ASP A 171 6.27 11.85 10.21
N GLY A 172 5.77 11.56 9.01
CA GLY A 172 4.64 10.66 8.80
C GLY A 172 5.06 9.19 8.68
N SER A 173 4.09 8.29 8.49
CA SER A 173 4.32 6.85 8.38
C SER A 173 5.37 6.49 7.33
N LEU A 174 5.34 7.14 6.15
CA LEU A 174 6.33 6.89 5.11
C LEU A 174 7.73 7.36 5.53
N GLY A 175 7.86 8.53 6.18
CA GLY A 175 9.15 9.02 6.69
C GLY A 175 9.74 8.09 7.75
N PHE A 176 8.90 7.59 8.66
CA PHE A 176 9.30 6.57 9.65
C PHE A 176 9.83 5.31 8.97
N ILE A 177 9.06 4.72 8.03
CA ILE A 177 9.45 3.50 7.32
C ILE A 177 10.71 3.69 6.47
N VAL A 178 10.82 4.80 5.72
CA VAL A 178 12.02 5.11 4.93
C VAL A 178 13.25 5.24 5.82
N SER A 179 13.13 5.91 6.98
CA SER A 179 14.25 6.06 7.92
C SER A 179 14.70 4.72 8.50
N LEU A 180 13.75 3.82 8.82
CA LEU A 180 14.05 2.48 9.29
C LEU A 180 14.74 1.63 8.21
N ILE A 181 14.25 1.70 6.96
CA ILE A 181 14.86 1.02 5.82
C ILE A 181 16.29 1.52 5.58
N LEU A 182 16.50 2.84 5.64
CA LEU A 182 17.85 3.43 5.51
C LEU A 182 18.81 2.91 6.58
N LYS A 183 18.39 2.85 7.85
CA LYS A 183 19.20 2.26 8.93
C LYS A 183 19.52 0.79 8.70
N THR A 184 18.57 0.05 8.11
CA THR A 184 18.75 -1.39 7.81
C THR A 184 19.69 -1.60 6.63
N MET A 185 19.52 -0.82 5.54
CA MET A 185 20.32 -0.98 4.31
C MET A 185 21.71 -0.33 4.41
N PHE A 186 21.84 0.74 5.18
CA PHE A 186 23.08 1.49 5.38
C PHE A 186 23.43 1.59 6.86
N PRO A 187 23.78 0.49 7.54
CA PRO A 187 23.94 0.46 9.00
C PRO A 187 25.06 1.38 9.53
N GLN A 188 26.02 1.76 8.67
CA GLN A 188 27.11 2.68 9.02
C GLN A 188 26.74 4.15 8.79
N ALA A 189 25.65 4.43 8.07
CA ALA A 189 25.21 5.79 7.83
C ALA A 189 24.49 6.36 9.06
N LYS A 190 24.72 7.65 9.33
CA LYS A 190 23.89 8.41 10.28
C LYS A 190 22.60 8.85 9.58
N VAL A 191 21.46 8.53 10.15
CA VAL A 191 20.15 8.92 9.62
C VAL A 191 19.54 10.01 10.51
N TYR A 192 19.27 11.15 9.91
CA TYR A 192 18.66 12.30 10.58
C TYR A 192 17.26 12.54 10.03
N VAL A 193 16.27 12.75 10.92
CA VAL A 193 14.88 12.95 10.51
C VAL A 193 14.42 14.36 10.88
N PHE A 194 13.84 15.04 9.90
CA PHE A 194 13.32 16.40 10.02
C PHE A 194 11.80 16.38 9.90
N GLY A 195 11.09 17.02 10.84
CA GLY A 195 9.62 16.98 10.84
C GLY A 195 8.99 18.15 11.58
N ARG A 196 7.65 18.20 11.56
CA ARG A 196 6.87 19.29 12.13
C ARG A 196 6.16 18.92 13.43
N SER A 197 6.15 17.66 13.81
CA SER A 197 5.48 17.17 15.02
C SER A 197 6.46 16.53 15.98
N GLY A 198 6.70 17.19 17.13
CA GLY A 198 7.59 16.66 18.15
C GLY A 198 7.17 15.28 18.64
N SER A 199 5.86 15.03 18.80
CA SER A 199 5.33 13.74 19.23
C SER A 199 5.63 12.61 18.25
N LYS A 200 5.56 12.87 16.94
CA LYS A 200 5.90 11.87 15.93
C LYS A 200 7.40 11.63 15.81
N LEU A 201 8.18 12.69 15.95
CA LEU A 201 9.63 12.59 15.95
C LEU A 201 10.14 11.80 17.15
N SER A 202 9.49 11.88 18.32
CA SER A 202 9.86 11.10 19.50
C SER A 202 9.67 9.58 19.34
N ASP A 203 8.83 9.16 18.40
CA ASP A 203 8.63 7.73 18.07
C ASP A 203 9.78 7.17 17.21
N ILE A 204 10.59 8.05 16.59
CA ILE A 204 11.70 7.65 15.69
C ILE A 204 12.98 7.49 16.51
N THR A 205 13.00 6.55 17.44
CA THR A 205 14.08 6.36 18.42
C THR A 205 15.34 5.72 17.85
N PHE A 206 15.27 5.11 16.69
CA PHE A 206 16.36 4.43 16.00
C PHE A 206 17.22 5.35 15.12
N ALA A 207 16.77 6.58 14.86
CA ALA A 207 17.53 7.58 14.10
C ALA A 207 18.68 8.16 14.94
N ASP A 208 19.74 8.64 14.26
CA ASP A 208 20.88 9.28 14.92
C ASP A 208 20.58 10.70 15.39
N GLY A 209 19.46 11.27 14.95
CA GLY A 209 18.92 12.54 15.43
C GLY A 209 17.59 12.89 14.77
N THR A 210 16.74 13.56 15.54
CA THR A 210 15.45 14.08 15.07
C THR A 210 15.38 15.59 15.32
N TYR A 211 14.83 16.34 14.35
CA TYR A 211 14.82 17.80 14.37
C TYR A 211 13.45 18.35 14.00
N LEU A 212 12.96 19.25 14.81
CA LEU A 212 11.73 20.01 14.54
C LEU A 212 12.03 21.15 13.56
N THR A 213 11.21 21.29 12.49
CA THR A 213 11.39 22.32 11.45
C THR A 213 10.17 23.20 11.29
#